data_a8dadf8fc7cb2f509ea41625e3db8e8f
#
_entry.id   a8dadf8fc7cb2f509ea41625e3db8e8f
#
_cell.length_a   1.000
_cell.length_b   1.000
_cell.length_c   1.000
_cell.angle_alpha   90.00
_cell.angle_beta   90.00
_cell.angle_gamma   90.00
#
_symmetry.space_group_name_H-M   'P 1'
#
loop_
_entity.id
_entity.type
_entity.pdbx_description
1 polymer ?
#
loop_
_entity_poly.entity_id
_entity_poly.type
_entity_poly.pdbx_seq_one_letter_code
_entity_poly.pdbx_strand_id
1 'polypeptide(L)'
;MSDFGLENIFNRLSQSLVEDKLIQSVTDDLRKQLMVDRIALYYFYRQWSGRVTFESLSSDVYSIFGSTGPDDCFNEEYAALYLNGRISAIADIQTAPIAECHRKFLQEIQVKANLVVPILTFKGLWGLLVAHHCQSPVNWSQKQVKVMREAAKTLASSPTINSS
;
A
#
# COMPACT_ATOMS: atom_id res chain seq x y z
N MET A 1 15.00 -1.58 18.86
CA MET A 1 14.61 -0.15 18.69
C MET A 1 13.44 0.14 19.60
N SER A 2 13.44 1.23 20.32
CA SER A 2 12.34 1.62 21.17
C SER A 2 11.15 2.10 20.34
N ASP A 3 9.95 2.07 20.92
CA ASP A 3 8.75 2.57 20.27
C ASP A 3 8.89 4.05 19.91
N PHE A 4 9.59 4.81 20.73
CA PHE A 4 9.89 6.21 20.48
C PHE A 4 10.69 6.39 19.18
N GLY A 5 11.69 5.52 18.96
CA GLY A 5 12.48 5.55 17.71
C GLY A 5 11.66 5.25 16.47
N LEU A 6 10.75 4.28 16.56
CA LEU A 6 9.87 3.92 15.46
C LEU A 6 8.88 5.03 15.14
N GLU A 7 8.29 5.65 16.16
CA GLU A 7 7.38 6.78 15.96
C GLU A 7 8.11 7.95 15.29
N ASN A 8 9.34 8.19 15.64
CA ASN A 8 10.15 9.27 15.05
C ASN A 8 10.42 9.00 13.56
N ILE A 9 10.78 7.76 13.21
CA ILE A 9 11.00 7.34 11.82
C ILE A 9 9.70 7.51 11.03
N PHE A 10 8.60 7.03 11.56
CA PHE A 10 7.28 7.12 10.94
C PHE A 10 6.90 8.58 10.67
N ASN A 11 7.03 9.45 11.67
CA ASN A 11 6.65 10.85 11.56
C ASN A 11 7.50 11.59 10.53
N ARG A 12 8.80 11.34 10.50
CA ARG A 12 9.69 11.94 9.52
C ARG A 12 9.36 11.53 8.10
N LEU A 13 9.18 10.22 7.89
CA LEU A 13 8.86 9.70 6.56
C LEU A 13 7.51 10.24 6.09
N SER A 14 6.49 10.20 6.94
CA SER A 14 5.15 10.69 6.59
C SER A 14 5.18 12.17 6.23
N GLN A 15 5.94 12.98 6.97
CA GLN A 15 6.08 14.40 6.68
C GLN A 15 6.78 14.63 5.35
N SER A 16 7.85 13.88 5.08
CA SER A 16 8.59 13.99 3.82
C SER A 16 7.73 13.57 2.62
N LEU A 17 6.91 12.55 2.78
CA LEU A 17 6.00 12.09 1.71
C LEU A 17 4.93 13.14 1.41
N VAL A 18 4.37 13.77 2.43
CA VAL A 18 3.37 14.83 2.26
C VAL A 18 3.94 16.03 1.52
N GLU A 19 5.21 16.36 1.77
CA GLU A 19 5.89 17.48 1.14
C GLU A 19 6.37 17.18 -0.27
N ASP A 20 6.42 15.92 -0.66
CA ASP A 20 6.89 15.48 -1.98
C ASP A 20 5.74 15.57 -2.99
N LYS A 21 5.82 16.55 -3.87
CA LYS A 21 4.77 16.80 -4.88
C LYS A 21 4.61 15.65 -5.87
N LEU A 22 5.68 14.92 -6.16
CA LEU A 22 5.61 13.75 -7.03
C LEU A 22 4.75 12.66 -6.39
N ILE A 23 4.97 12.39 -5.11
CA ILE A 23 4.19 11.38 -4.38
C ILE A 23 2.70 11.73 -4.41
N GLN A 24 2.38 12.99 -4.09
CA GLN A 24 0.99 13.44 -4.07
C GLN A 24 0.35 13.38 -5.47
N SER A 25 1.05 13.87 -6.48
CA SER A 25 0.55 13.89 -7.86
C SER A 25 0.30 12.47 -8.39
N VAL A 26 1.28 11.58 -8.23
CA VAL A 26 1.17 10.20 -8.72
C VAL A 26 0.01 9.47 -8.03
N THR A 27 -0.09 9.58 -6.71
CA THR A 27 -1.13 8.88 -5.96
C THR A 27 -2.53 9.43 -6.24
N ASP A 28 -2.69 10.75 -6.35
CA ASP A 28 -3.97 11.35 -6.66
C ASP A 28 -4.43 11.00 -8.08
N ASP A 29 -3.53 11.07 -9.05
CA ASP A 29 -3.84 10.70 -10.43
C ASP A 29 -4.20 9.23 -10.54
N LEU A 30 -3.45 8.39 -9.85
CA LEU A 30 -3.69 6.95 -9.81
C LEU A 30 -5.08 6.64 -9.22
N ARG A 31 -5.42 7.29 -8.10
CA ARG A 31 -6.72 7.09 -7.46
C ARG A 31 -7.86 7.44 -8.41
N LYS A 32 -7.75 8.55 -9.10
CA LYS A 32 -8.77 9.00 -10.06
C LYS A 32 -8.84 8.08 -11.28
N GLN A 33 -7.68 7.67 -11.80
CA GLN A 33 -7.62 6.80 -12.98
C GLN A 33 -8.21 5.43 -12.69
N LEU A 34 -7.94 4.86 -11.52
CA LEU A 34 -8.48 3.56 -11.10
C LEU A 34 -9.90 3.67 -10.56
N MET A 35 -10.37 4.88 -10.27
CA MET A 35 -11.69 5.13 -9.68
C MET A 35 -11.88 4.40 -8.34
N VAL A 36 -10.85 4.44 -7.51
CA VAL A 36 -10.85 3.79 -6.20
C VAL A 36 -10.99 4.82 -5.08
N ASP A 37 -11.28 4.34 -3.88
CA ASP A 37 -11.50 5.20 -2.72
C ASP A 37 -10.23 5.52 -1.97
N ARG A 38 -9.21 4.67 -2.08
CA ARG A 38 -7.98 4.81 -1.32
C ARG A 38 -6.79 4.29 -2.12
N ILE A 39 -5.74 5.13 -2.19
CA ILE A 39 -4.40 4.70 -2.56
C ILE A 39 -3.56 4.91 -1.31
N ALA A 40 -2.84 3.88 -0.88
CA ALA A 40 -2.03 3.94 0.33
C ALA A 40 -0.61 3.48 0.06
N LEU A 41 0.34 4.11 0.74
CA LEU A 41 1.72 3.65 0.79
C LEU A 41 1.94 2.98 2.14
N TYR A 42 2.31 1.72 2.11
CA TYR A 42 2.58 0.90 3.29
C TYR A 42 4.08 0.66 3.37
N TYR A 43 4.74 1.25 4.36
CA TYR A 43 6.19 1.19 4.50
C TYR A 43 6.60 0.14 5.53
N PHE A 44 7.60 -0.69 5.19
CA PHE A 44 8.18 -1.65 6.13
C PHE A 44 9.32 -0.99 6.90
N TYR A 45 9.08 -0.62 8.15
CA TYR A 45 10.10 -0.03 9.01
C TYR A 45 11.05 -1.08 9.61
N ARG A 46 10.64 -2.33 9.59
CA ARG A 46 11.46 -3.51 9.88
C ARG A 46 10.88 -4.70 9.11
N GLN A 47 11.60 -5.82 9.05
CA GLN A 47 11.15 -7.06 8.42
C GLN A 47 10.08 -7.73 9.30
N TRP A 48 8.95 -7.89 8.95
CA TRP A 48 8.01 -7.48 7.93
C TRP A 48 6.86 -6.80 8.66
N SER A 49 7.19 -5.75 9.36
CA SER A 49 6.23 -4.93 10.09
C SER A 49 6.18 -3.56 9.43
N GLY A 50 5.00 -3.08 9.15
CA GLY A 50 4.84 -1.82 8.44
C GLY A 50 3.66 -1.01 8.92
N ARG A 51 3.55 0.19 8.36
CA ARG A 51 2.46 1.12 8.65
C ARG A 51 2.10 1.91 7.42
N VAL A 52 0.84 2.32 7.33
CA VAL A 52 0.38 3.25 6.31
C VAL A 52 1.01 4.62 6.59
N THR A 53 1.87 5.07 5.67
CA THR A 53 2.64 6.31 5.82
C THR A 53 2.13 7.46 4.97
N PHE A 54 1.31 7.17 3.98
CA PHE A 54 0.74 8.16 3.07
C PHE A 54 -0.51 7.59 2.42
N GLU A 55 -1.50 8.45 2.16
CA GLU A 55 -2.72 8.02 1.49
C GLU A 55 -3.31 9.14 0.64
N SER A 56 -3.95 8.75 -0.47
CA SER A 56 -4.80 9.59 -1.28
C SER A 56 -6.22 9.03 -1.21
N LEU A 57 -7.18 9.86 -0.81
CA LEU A 57 -8.53 9.41 -0.45
C LEU A 57 -9.59 10.11 -1.27
N SER A 58 -10.67 9.39 -1.60
CA SER A 58 -11.88 9.99 -2.16
C SER A 58 -12.70 10.71 -1.08
N SER A 59 -12.56 10.28 0.16
CA SER A 59 -13.21 10.88 1.33
C SER A 59 -12.41 10.55 2.59
N ASP A 60 -12.36 11.47 3.53
CA ASP A 60 -11.65 11.29 4.80
C ASP A 60 -12.20 10.12 5.64
N VAL A 61 -13.44 9.71 5.39
CA VAL A 61 -14.03 8.56 6.10
C VAL A 61 -13.28 7.25 5.82
N TYR A 62 -12.50 7.20 4.75
CA TYR A 62 -11.71 6.02 4.39
C TYR A 62 -10.27 6.07 4.89
N SER A 63 -9.90 7.05 5.72
CA SER A 63 -8.53 7.15 6.22
C SER A 63 -8.16 5.97 7.11
N ILE A 64 -7.01 5.39 6.83
CA ILE A 64 -6.37 4.35 7.64
C ILE A 64 -4.94 4.76 7.99
N PHE A 65 -4.64 6.06 7.94
CA PHE A 65 -3.30 6.59 8.17
C PHE A 65 -2.76 6.10 9.52
N GLY A 66 -1.52 5.62 9.49
CA GLY A 66 -0.86 5.11 10.68
C GLY A 66 -1.22 3.67 11.06
N SER A 67 -2.18 3.07 10.35
CA SER A 67 -2.58 1.68 10.62
C SER A 67 -1.45 0.73 10.32
N THR A 68 -1.29 -0.28 11.19
CA THR A 68 -0.40 -1.40 10.92
C THR A 68 -1.13 -2.40 10.02
N GLY A 69 -0.36 -3.17 9.25
CA GLY A 69 -0.94 -4.22 8.42
C GLY A 69 -1.29 -5.45 9.23
N PRO A 70 -1.73 -6.52 8.56
CA PRO A 70 -2.03 -7.79 9.22
C PRO A 70 -0.73 -8.54 9.52
N ASP A 71 0.07 -7.99 10.43
CA ASP A 71 1.42 -8.51 10.74
C ASP A 71 1.40 -9.98 11.11
N ASP A 72 0.34 -10.43 11.79
CA ASP A 72 0.16 -11.84 12.15
C ASP A 72 -0.09 -12.74 10.94
N CYS A 73 -0.56 -12.15 9.83
CA CYS A 73 -0.86 -12.86 8.59
C CYS A 73 0.25 -12.72 7.56
N PHE A 74 1.15 -11.76 7.74
CA PHE A 74 2.22 -11.45 6.80
C PHE A 74 3.54 -12.02 7.31
N ASN A 75 4.14 -12.92 6.55
CA ASN A 75 5.37 -13.60 6.93
C ASN A 75 6.43 -13.49 5.83
N GLU A 76 7.59 -14.13 6.05
CA GLU A 76 8.69 -14.09 5.10
C GLU A 76 8.33 -14.67 3.74
N GLU A 77 7.45 -15.66 3.69
CA GLU A 77 6.99 -16.26 2.43
C GLU A 77 6.22 -15.22 1.59
N TYR A 78 5.34 -14.46 2.23
CA TYR A 78 4.62 -13.38 1.55
C TYR A 78 5.55 -12.30 1.06
N ALA A 79 6.48 -11.88 1.90
CA ALA A 79 7.48 -10.87 1.56
C ALA A 79 8.33 -11.31 0.37
N ALA A 80 8.77 -12.57 0.37
CA ALA A 80 9.57 -13.14 -0.72
C ALA A 80 8.83 -13.08 -2.05
N LEU A 81 7.52 -13.32 -2.04
CA LEU A 81 6.70 -13.22 -3.24
C LEU A 81 6.71 -11.81 -3.81
N TYR A 82 6.56 -10.78 -2.97
CA TYR A 82 6.60 -9.39 -3.41
C TYR A 82 7.99 -8.98 -3.90
N LEU A 83 9.05 -9.49 -3.27
CA LEU A 83 10.41 -9.26 -3.74
C LEU A 83 10.61 -9.81 -5.16
N ASN A 84 9.90 -10.87 -5.51
CA ASN A 84 9.94 -11.47 -6.85
C ASN A 84 8.91 -10.84 -7.80
N GLY A 85 8.29 -9.74 -7.41
CA GLY A 85 7.39 -8.98 -8.27
C GLY A 85 5.93 -9.42 -8.23
N ARG A 86 5.53 -10.17 -7.21
CA ARG A 86 4.13 -10.60 -7.06
C ARG A 86 3.19 -9.41 -7.02
N ILE A 87 2.03 -9.60 -7.65
CA ILE A 87 0.92 -8.68 -7.55
C ILE A 87 -0.24 -9.43 -6.91
N SER A 88 -0.91 -8.79 -5.95
CA SER A 88 -2.13 -9.31 -5.36
C SER A 88 -3.32 -8.53 -5.91
N ALA A 89 -4.21 -9.22 -6.63
CA ALA A 89 -5.42 -8.62 -7.17
C ALA A 89 -6.62 -9.40 -6.66
N ILE A 90 -7.37 -8.81 -5.76
CA ILE A 90 -8.56 -9.41 -5.16
C ILE A 90 -9.77 -8.62 -5.62
N ALA A 91 -10.60 -9.25 -6.47
CA ALA A 91 -11.79 -8.61 -7.03
C ALA A 91 -12.89 -8.43 -5.99
N ASP A 92 -13.02 -9.40 -5.09
CA ASP A 92 -14.06 -9.41 -4.05
C ASP A 92 -13.49 -10.15 -2.83
N ILE A 93 -13.30 -9.44 -1.73
CA ILE A 93 -12.74 -10.04 -0.51
C ILE A 93 -13.66 -11.09 0.12
N GLN A 94 -14.94 -11.06 -0.18
CA GLN A 94 -15.91 -12.03 0.36
C GLN A 94 -15.72 -13.42 -0.23
N THR A 95 -15.31 -13.50 -1.49
CA THR A 95 -15.22 -14.77 -2.23
C THR A 95 -13.78 -15.20 -2.52
N ALA A 96 -12.80 -14.33 -2.27
CA ALA A 96 -11.41 -14.61 -2.56
C ALA A 96 -10.88 -15.76 -1.69
N PRO A 97 -9.99 -16.63 -2.24
CA PRO A 97 -9.37 -17.71 -1.48
C PRO A 97 -8.19 -17.20 -0.64
N ILE A 98 -8.49 -16.39 0.35
CA ILE A 98 -7.49 -15.79 1.26
C ILE A 98 -7.69 -16.29 2.68
N ALA A 99 -6.65 -16.21 3.51
CA ALA A 99 -6.73 -16.59 4.90
C ALA A 99 -7.76 -15.73 5.66
N GLU A 100 -8.46 -16.33 6.62
CA GLU A 100 -9.48 -15.62 7.38
C GLU A 100 -8.94 -14.41 8.13
N CYS A 101 -7.73 -14.48 8.66
CA CYS A 101 -7.12 -13.32 9.32
C CYS A 101 -6.94 -12.15 8.34
N HIS A 102 -6.58 -12.44 7.10
CA HIS A 102 -6.42 -11.42 6.05
C HIS A 102 -7.78 -10.85 5.65
N ARG A 103 -8.78 -11.71 5.44
CA ARG A 103 -10.14 -11.29 5.10
C ARG A 103 -10.71 -10.38 6.18
N LYS A 104 -10.60 -10.79 7.43
CA LYS A 104 -11.08 -10.03 8.57
C LYS A 104 -10.42 -8.66 8.66
N PHE A 105 -9.09 -8.61 8.48
CA PHE A 105 -8.35 -7.35 8.45
C PHE A 105 -8.89 -6.41 7.37
N LEU A 106 -9.07 -6.92 6.13
CA LEU A 106 -9.56 -6.11 5.03
C LEU A 106 -10.99 -5.61 5.28
N GLN A 107 -11.85 -6.44 5.88
CA GLN A 107 -13.19 -6.04 6.27
C GLN A 107 -13.18 -4.89 7.28
N GLU A 108 -12.27 -4.95 8.26
CA GLU A 108 -12.15 -3.93 9.30
C GLU A 108 -11.77 -2.57 8.73
N ILE A 109 -11.01 -2.54 7.64
CA ILE A 109 -10.63 -1.29 6.97
C ILE A 109 -11.52 -0.98 5.76
N GLN A 110 -12.69 -1.58 5.69
CA GLN A 110 -13.75 -1.29 4.71
C GLN A 110 -13.41 -1.67 3.28
N VAL A 111 -12.51 -2.60 3.05
CA VAL A 111 -12.11 -3.00 1.70
C VAL A 111 -13.14 -3.96 1.10
N LYS A 112 -13.52 -3.72 -0.15
CA LYS A 112 -14.32 -4.62 -0.96
C LYS A 112 -13.47 -5.28 -2.04
N ALA A 113 -12.55 -4.53 -2.64
CA ALA A 113 -11.61 -5.01 -3.64
C ALA A 113 -10.22 -4.42 -3.35
N ASN A 114 -9.18 -5.19 -3.65
CA ASN A 114 -7.81 -4.86 -3.25
C ASN A 114 -6.83 -5.16 -4.39
N LEU A 115 -5.96 -4.21 -4.70
CA LEU A 115 -4.88 -4.40 -5.68
C LEU A 115 -3.59 -3.89 -5.04
N VAL A 116 -2.61 -4.79 -4.91
CA VAL A 116 -1.34 -4.49 -4.23
C VAL A 116 -0.17 -4.82 -5.15
N VAL A 117 0.74 -3.87 -5.29
CA VAL A 117 2.00 -4.06 -6.01
C VAL A 117 3.16 -3.65 -5.11
N PRO A 118 4.35 -4.27 -5.27
CA PRO A 118 5.51 -3.89 -4.46
C PRO A 118 6.13 -2.58 -4.93
N ILE A 119 6.71 -1.83 -3.99
CA ILE A 119 7.58 -0.71 -4.28
C ILE A 119 9.00 -1.20 -3.99
N LEU A 120 9.77 -1.38 -5.07
CA LEU A 120 11.12 -1.94 -5.00
C LEU A 120 12.14 -0.84 -5.28
N THR A 121 13.10 -0.69 -4.37
CA THR A 121 14.24 0.22 -4.52
C THR A 121 15.51 -0.61 -4.62
N PHE A 122 16.65 0.06 -4.80
CA PHE A 122 17.95 -0.64 -4.81
C PHE A 122 18.25 -1.33 -3.47
N LYS A 123 17.58 -0.92 -2.40
CA LYS A 123 17.73 -1.53 -1.07
C LYS A 123 16.84 -2.77 -0.87
N GLY A 124 15.94 -3.05 -1.82
CA GLY A 124 15.01 -4.16 -1.74
C GLY A 124 13.56 -3.69 -1.66
N LEU A 125 12.73 -4.43 -0.94
CA LEU A 125 11.30 -4.12 -0.79
C LEU A 125 11.13 -2.99 0.22
N TRP A 126 10.85 -1.80 -0.30
CA TRP A 126 10.57 -0.62 0.53
C TRP A 126 9.21 -0.76 1.22
N GLY A 127 8.23 -1.17 0.47
CA GLY A 127 6.87 -1.26 0.95
C GLY A 127 5.92 -1.68 -0.16
N LEU A 128 4.65 -1.37 0.03
CA LEU A 128 3.57 -1.74 -0.89
C LEU A 128 2.79 -0.50 -1.32
N LEU A 129 2.45 -0.49 -2.61
CA LEU A 129 1.47 0.45 -3.16
C LEU A 129 0.13 -0.29 -3.21
N VAL A 130 -0.87 0.28 -2.58
CA VAL A 130 -2.14 -0.39 -2.33
C VAL A 130 -3.28 0.44 -2.89
N ALA A 131 -4.20 -0.20 -3.64
CA ALA A 131 -5.42 0.41 -4.11
C ALA A 131 -6.60 -0.34 -3.50
N HIS A 132 -7.51 0.39 -2.84
CA HIS A 132 -8.70 -0.17 -2.20
C HIS A 132 -9.95 0.47 -2.78
N HIS A 133 -10.88 -0.39 -3.23
CA HIS A 133 -12.24 0.04 -3.49
C HIS A 133 -13.08 -0.35 -2.28
N CYS A 134 -13.73 0.63 -1.65
CA CYS A 134 -14.42 0.45 -0.38
C CYS A 134 -15.94 0.32 -0.54
N GLN A 135 -16.46 0.44 -1.75
CA GLN A 135 -17.90 0.47 -2.01
C GLN A 135 -18.41 -0.77 -2.74
N SER A 136 -17.60 -1.38 -3.58
CA SER A 136 -18.01 -2.55 -4.37
C SER A 136 -16.80 -3.38 -4.79
N PRO A 137 -17.03 -4.65 -5.19
CA PRO A 137 -16.02 -5.45 -5.87
C PRO A 137 -15.60 -4.80 -7.19
N VAL A 138 -14.38 -5.11 -7.63
CA VAL A 138 -13.80 -4.62 -8.88
C VAL A 138 -13.10 -5.77 -9.59
N ASN A 139 -13.43 -6.01 -10.85
CA ASN A 139 -12.67 -6.92 -11.70
C ASN A 139 -11.48 -6.17 -12.27
N TRP A 140 -10.32 -6.32 -11.62
CA TRP A 140 -9.11 -5.64 -12.03
C TRP A 140 -8.65 -6.08 -13.41
N SER A 141 -8.54 -5.12 -14.35
CA SER A 141 -8.06 -5.39 -15.69
C SER A 141 -6.54 -5.44 -15.75
N GLN A 142 -5.99 -6.04 -16.79
CA GLN A 142 -4.54 -6.02 -17.03
C GLN A 142 -4.02 -4.60 -17.17
N LYS A 143 -4.81 -3.70 -17.76
CA LYS A 143 -4.45 -2.29 -17.90
C LYS A 143 -4.32 -1.63 -16.52
N GLN A 144 -5.26 -1.90 -15.61
CA GLN A 144 -5.21 -1.35 -14.25
C GLN A 144 -3.99 -1.86 -13.49
N VAL A 145 -3.67 -3.15 -13.62
CA VAL A 145 -2.48 -3.75 -13.01
C VAL A 145 -1.22 -3.07 -13.55
N LYS A 146 -1.15 -2.86 -14.87
CA LYS A 146 0.00 -2.20 -15.50
C LYS A 146 0.16 -0.77 -14.98
N VAL A 147 -0.92 -0.03 -14.88
CA VAL A 147 -0.92 1.34 -14.36
C VAL A 147 -0.39 1.37 -12.92
N MET A 148 -0.80 0.44 -12.09
CA MET A 148 -0.28 0.31 -10.72
C MET A 148 1.22 0.02 -10.69
N ARG A 149 1.67 -0.92 -11.52
CA ARG A 149 3.10 -1.25 -11.61
C ARG A 149 3.95 -0.05 -12.02
N GLU A 150 3.48 0.70 -12.99
CA GLU A 150 4.20 1.88 -13.48
C GLU A 150 4.23 2.98 -12.43
N ALA A 151 3.12 3.17 -11.71
CA ALA A 151 3.07 4.12 -10.59
C ALA A 151 4.07 3.72 -9.50
N ALA A 152 4.15 2.43 -9.15
CA ALA A 152 5.11 1.96 -8.15
C ALA A 152 6.54 2.25 -8.57
N LYS A 153 6.88 2.07 -9.84
CA LYS A 153 8.23 2.38 -10.35
C LYS A 153 8.53 3.87 -10.27
N THR A 154 7.56 4.70 -10.62
CA THR A 154 7.71 6.15 -10.54
C THR A 154 7.91 6.60 -9.08
N LEU A 155 7.11 6.07 -8.16
CA LEU A 155 7.24 6.37 -6.74
C LEU A 155 8.60 5.93 -6.19
N ALA A 156 9.07 4.75 -6.60
CA ALA A 156 10.38 4.24 -6.17
C ALA A 156 11.53 5.14 -6.60
N SER A 157 11.36 5.89 -7.68
CA SER A 157 12.38 6.83 -8.18
C SER A 157 12.40 8.15 -7.43
N SER A 158 11.38 8.44 -6.62
CA SER A 158 11.35 9.68 -5.85
C SER A 158 12.48 9.70 -4.83
N PRO A 159 13.12 10.87 -4.59
CA PRO A 159 14.19 10.95 -3.58
C PRO A 159 13.72 10.53 -2.19
N THR A 160 12.49 10.84 -1.82
CA THR A 160 11.93 10.52 -0.51
C THR A 160 11.89 9.00 -0.29
N ILE A 161 11.39 8.24 -1.26
CA ILE A 161 11.30 6.77 -1.15
C ILE A 161 12.66 6.14 -1.38
N ASN A 162 13.40 6.60 -2.39
CA ASN A 162 14.70 6.02 -2.73
C ASN A 162 15.72 6.14 -1.61
N SER A 163 15.65 7.20 -0.80
CA SER A 163 16.58 7.45 0.30
C SER A 163 16.12 6.90 1.66
N SER A 164 14.89 6.39 1.74
CA SER A 164 14.34 5.91 3.02
C SER A 164 14.44 4.38 3.26
#